data_031979a3e0dd767f63beb48edbee9eea
#
_entry.id   031979a3e0dd767f63beb48edbee9eea
#
_cell.length_a   1.000
_cell.length_b   1.000
_cell.length_c   1.000
_cell.angle_alpha   90.00
_cell.angle_beta   90.00
_cell.angle_gamma   90.00
#
_symmetry.space_group_name_H-M   'P 1'
#
loop_
_entity.id
_entity.type
_entity.pdbx_description
1 polymer ?
#
loop_
_entity_poly.entity_id
_entity_poly.type
_entity_poly.pdbx_seq_one_letter_code
_entity_poly.pdbx_strand_id
1 'polypeptide(L)'
;NYSYAAAIGLFSGLIGLTIGAIIFGPLADRLGRKKILIFSVFFFGLMSLLSAFSPNMETLAFLRFLTGIGLGGAMPTAITMTSEFLPARRRSALVTLMFCGFTLGSALGGVLTAQLLHLVNWHGILVLGGVLPLALVIVLYFFLDESPRYRVSKNEPAQSIAAFMGKITGKAYPNTVFHLDEIKTGKS
;
A
#
# COMPACT_ATOMS: atom_id res chain seq x y z
N ASN A 1 -14.97 -13.34 27.84
CA ASN A 1 -14.04 -12.21 28.02
C ASN A 1 -13.78 -11.50 26.69
N TYR A 2 -14.65 -10.54 26.33
CA TYR A 2 -14.59 -9.77 25.07
C TYR A 2 -13.27 -9.01 24.91
N SER A 3 -12.69 -8.52 26.02
CA SER A 3 -11.40 -7.81 26.00
C SER A 3 -10.24 -8.67 25.53
N TYR A 4 -10.25 -9.95 25.87
CA TYR A 4 -9.20 -10.90 25.48
C TYR A 4 -9.27 -11.21 23.98
N ALA A 5 -10.47 -11.34 23.45
CA ALA A 5 -10.71 -11.59 22.05
C ALA A 5 -10.33 -10.38 21.17
N ALA A 6 -10.66 -9.17 21.60
CA ALA A 6 -10.24 -7.94 20.92
C ALA A 6 -8.71 -7.79 20.91
N ALA A 7 -8.05 -8.12 22.03
CA ALA A 7 -6.60 -8.10 22.11
C ALA A 7 -5.95 -9.09 21.14
N ILE A 8 -6.41 -10.34 21.06
CA ILE A 8 -5.90 -11.35 20.13
C ILE A 8 -6.04 -10.87 18.67
N GLY A 9 -7.20 -10.30 18.31
CA GLY A 9 -7.43 -9.77 16.97
C GLY A 9 -6.50 -8.61 16.60
N LEU A 10 -6.22 -7.70 17.54
CA LEU A 10 -5.28 -6.60 17.34
C LEU A 10 -3.82 -7.09 17.22
N PHE A 11 -3.39 -7.96 18.13
CA PHE A 11 -2.02 -8.49 18.12
C PHE A 11 -1.74 -9.32 16.87
N SER A 12 -2.70 -10.17 16.45
CA SER A 12 -2.55 -10.95 15.23
C SER A 12 -2.37 -10.06 14.00
N GLY A 13 -3.16 -8.98 13.89
CA GLY A 13 -3.03 -8.01 12.81
C GLY A 13 -1.68 -7.30 12.80
N LEU A 14 -1.14 -6.91 13.96
CA LEU A 14 0.17 -6.26 14.07
C LEU A 14 1.32 -7.20 13.71
N ILE A 15 1.26 -8.46 14.12
CA ILE A 15 2.25 -9.48 13.71
C ILE A 15 2.19 -9.68 12.19
N GLY A 16 0.98 -9.79 11.63
CA GLY A 16 0.79 -9.88 10.19
C GLY A 16 1.39 -8.68 9.44
N LEU A 17 1.18 -7.47 9.93
CA LEU A 17 1.71 -6.23 9.35
C LEU A 17 3.24 -6.25 9.31
N THR A 18 3.89 -6.68 10.39
CA THR A 18 5.35 -6.78 10.46
C THR A 18 5.89 -7.79 9.43
N ILE A 19 5.28 -8.97 9.38
CA ILE A 19 5.66 -10.03 8.43
C ILE A 19 5.43 -9.56 6.98
N GLY A 20 4.28 -8.93 6.72
CA GLY A 20 3.95 -8.38 5.41
C GLY A 20 4.96 -7.35 4.93
N ALA A 21 5.38 -6.42 5.80
CA ALA A 21 6.40 -5.42 5.47
C ALA A 21 7.75 -6.05 5.11
N ILE A 22 8.18 -7.08 5.84
CA ILE A 22 9.43 -7.80 5.60
C ILE A 22 9.40 -8.56 4.27
N ILE A 23 8.27 -9.18 3.93
CA ILE A 23 8.14 -10.01 2.72
C ILE A 23 7.92 -9.13 1.48
N PHE A 24 6.95 -8.22 1.54
CA PHE A 24 6.54 -7.46 0.35
C PHE A 24 7.49 -6.30 0.01
N GLY A 25 8.27 -5.80 0.96
CA GLY A 25 9.29 -4.78 0.68
C GLY A 25 10.27 -5.24 -0.42
N PRO A 26 11.09 -6.28 -0.17
CA PRO A 26 12.01 -6.81 -1.18
C PRO A 26 11.32 -7.36 -2.43
N LEU A 27 10.10 -7.89 -2.28
CA LEU A 27 9.33 -8.42 -3.39
C LEU A 27 8.87 -7.32 -4.35
N ALA A 28 8.54 -6.14 -3.83
CA ALA A 28 8.18 -4.97 -4.63
C ALA A 28 9.33 -4.47 -5.50
N ASP A 29 10.56 -4.55 -5.00
CA ASP A 29 11.76 -4.19 -5.77
C ASP A 29 12.02 -5.19 -6.93
N ARG A 30 11.66 -6.46 -6.77
CA ARG A 30 11.88 -7.51 -7.77
C ARG A 30 10.77 -7.63 -8.80
N LEU A 31 9.51 -7.61 -8.37
CA LEU A 31 8.34 -7.89 -9.22
C LEU A 31 7.67 -6.63 -9.78
N GLY A 32 8.01 -5.45 -9.24
CA GLY A 32 7.40 -4.19 -9.61
C GLY A 32 6.53 -3.63 -8.50
N ARG A 33 6.64 -2.34 -8.28
CA ARG A 33 5.98 -1.67 -7.14
C ARG A 33 4.48 -1.52 -7.34
N LYS A 34 4.05 -1.20 -8.55
CA LYS A 34 2.62 -1.15 -8.90
C LYS A 34 1.95 -2.49 -8.64
N LYS A 35 2.55 -3.58 -9.12
CA LYS A 35 1.97 -4.94 -9.00
C LYS A 35 1.83 -5.35 -7.54
N ILE A 36 2.88 -5.15 -6.75
CA ILE A 36 2.86 -5.52 -5.33
C ILE A 36 1.90 -4.64 -4.54
N LEU A 37 1.83 -3.33 -4.82
CA LEU A 37 0.88 -2.43 -4.18
C LEU A 37 -0.57 -2.87 -4.46
N ILE A 38 -0.91 -3.11 -5.72
CA ILE A 38 -2.25 -3.57 -6.12
C ILE A 38 -2.58 -4.90 -5.46
N PHE A 39 -1.64 -5.87 -5.49
CA PHE A 39 -1.82 -7.16 -4.84
C PHE A 39 -2.02 -7.03 -3.33
N SER A 40 -1.21 -6.21 -2.66
CA SER A 40 -1.30 -5.98 -1.22
C SER A 40 -2.63 -5.36 -0.81
N VAL A 41 -3.11 -4.35 -1.55
CA VAL A 41 -4.41 -3.71 -1.30
C VAL A 41 -5.57 -4.65 -1.59
N PHE A 42 -5.48 -5.44 -2.67
CA PHE A 42 -6.47 -6.46 -2.99
C PHE A 42 -6.55 -7.52 -1.90
N PHE A 43 -5.40 -8.06 -1.50
CA PHE A 43 -5.32 -9.09 -0.44
C PHE A 43 -5.86 -8.57 0.89
N PHE A 44 -5.47 -7.34 1.27
CA PHE A 44 -6.01 -6.65 2.45
C PHE A 44 -7.53 -6.52 2.39
N GLY A 45 -8.08 -6.01 1.28
CA GLY A 45 -9.52 -5.82 1.11
C GLY A 45 -10.30 -7.13 1.13
N LEU A 46 -9.79 -8.16 0.46
CA LEU A 46 -10.40 -9.48 0.41
C LEU A 46 -10.42 -10.14 1.80
N MET A 47 -9.31 -10.13 2.52
CA MET A 47 -9.23 -10.72 3.87
C MET A 47 -10.08 -9.94 4.87
N SER A 48 -10.17 -8.61 4.73
CA SER A 48 -11.07 -7.78 5.54
C SER A 48 -12.53 -8.12 5.27
N LEU A 49 -12.91 -8.32 4.01
CA LEU A 49 -14.27 -8.72 3.64
C LEU A 49 -14.62 -10.10 4.19
N LEU A 50 -13.73 -11.07 4.05
CA LEU A 50 -13.91 -12.42 4.59
C LEU A 50 -14.03 -12.41 6.13
N SER A 51 -13.38 -11.47 6.79
CA SER A 51 -13.49 -11.32 8.26
C SER A 51 -14.90 -10.97 8.71
N ALA A 52 -15.73 -10.36 7.85
CA ALA A 52 -17.13 -10.09 8.15
C ALA A 52 -17.98 -11.37 8.27
N PHE A 53 -17.56 -12.45 7.64
CA PHE A 53 -18.26 -13.73 7.64
C PHE A 53 -17.63 -14.78 8.56
N SER A 54 -16.72 -14.36 9.45
CA SER A 54 -16.05 -15.29 10.35
C SER A 54 -17.03 -15.90 11.36
N PRO A 55 -17.10 -17.25 11.45
CA PRO A 55 -18.01 -17.92 12.38
C PRO A 55 -17.50 -17.93 13.82
N ASN A 56 -16.18 -17.88 14.00
CA ASN A 56 -15.50 -18.04 15.29
C ASN A 56 -14.43 -16.98 15.49
N MET A 57 -14.07 -16.72 16.75
CA MET A 57 -13.04 -15.76 17.14
C MET A 57 -11.64 -16.15 16.62
N GLU A 58 -11.34 -17.42 16.57
CA GLU A 58 -10.07 -17.94 16.03
C GLU A 58 -9.94 -17.66 14.54
N THR A 59 -11.01 -17.91 13.79
CA THR A 59 -11.07 -17.59 12.36
C THR A 59 -10.94 -16.10 12.13
N LEU A 60 -11.59 -15.29 12.96
CA LEU A 60 -11.47 -13.82 12.89
C LEU A 60 -10.02 -13.37 13.13
N ALA A 61 -9.36 -13.92 14.17
CA ALA A 61 -7.97 -13.61 14.49
C ALA A 61 -7.01 -13.99 13.35
N PHE A 62 -7.22 -15.17 12.75
CA PHE A 62 -6.45 -15.62 11.59
C PHE A 62 -6.65 -14.71 10.36
N LEU A 63 -7.90 -14.34 10.06
CA LEU A 63 -8.18 -13.41 8.96
C LEU A 63 -7.63 -12.02 9.23
N ARG A 64 -7.59 -11.56 10.49
CA ARG A 64 -6.93 -10.32 10.90
C ARG A 64 -5.42 -10.36 10.72
N PHE A 65 -4.81 -11.49 11.01
CA PHE A 65 -3.40 -11.71 10.70
C PHE A 65 -3.12 -11.59 9.20
N LEU A 66 -3.91 -12.23 8.35
CA LEU A 66 -3.79 -12.14 6.89
C LEU A 66 -4.07 -10.72 6.37
N THR A 67 -5.06 -10.03 6.93
CA THR A 67 -5.35 -8.62 6.63
C THR A 67 -4.12 -7.75 6.96
N GLY A 68 -3.48 -8.01 8.10
CA GLY A 68 -2.24 -7.36 8.50
C GLY A 68 -1.12 -7.56 7.50
N ILE A 69 -0.92 -8.78 6.99
CA ILE A 69 0.10 -9.08 5.98
C ILE A 69 -0.11 -8.21 4.72
N GLY A 70 -1.34 -8.11 4.23
CA GLY A 70 -1.66 -7.24 3.09
C GLY A 70 -1.35 -5.77 3.35
N LEU A 71 -1.77 -5.25 4.49
CA LEU A 71 -1.53 -3.85 4.88
C LEU A 71 -0.03 -3.56 5.06
N GLY A 72 0.72 -4.52 5.65
CA GLY A 72 2.17 -4.43 5.82
C GLY A 72 2.94 -4.30 4.52
N GLY A 73 2.44 -4.90 3.43
CA GLY A 73 3.02 -4.73 2.10
C GLY A 73 2.64 -3.41 1.43
N ALA A 74 1.41 -2.95 1.64
CA ALA A 74 0.89 -1.77 0.96
C ALA A 74 1.58 -0.48 1.42
N MET A 75 1.76 -0.28 2.73
CA MET A 75 2.31 0.96 3.28
C MET A 75 3.73 1.30 2.79
N PRO A 76 4.75 0.44 2.99
CA PRO A 76 6.11 0.76 2.56
C PRO A 76 6.21 0.89 1.05
N THR A 77 5.46 0.09 0.29
CA THR A 77 5.43 0.15 -1.17
C THR A 77 4.85 1.48 -1.66
N ALA A 78 3.76 1.96 -1.05
CA ALA A 78 3.17 3.25 -1.38
C ALA A 78 4.11 4.42 -1.08
N ILE A 79 4.79 4.41 0.10
CA ILE A 79 5.76 5.44 0.48
C ILE A 79 6.92 5.48 -0.53
N THR A 80 7.48 4.32 -0.82
CA THR A 80 8.60 4.21 -1.75
C THR A 80 8.21 4.67 -3.15
N MET A 81 7.07 4.21 -3.64
CA MET A 81 6.55 4.59 -4.94
C MET A 81 6.32 6.11 -5.02
N THR A 82 5.63 6.70 -4.04
CA THR A 82 5.43 8.16 -3.96
C THR A 82 6.76 8.90 -3.98
N SER A 83 7.76 8.42 -3.22
CA SER A 83 9.08 9.05 -3.17
C SER A 83 9.84 9.01 -4.49
N GLU A 84 9.55 8.07 -5.37
CA GLU A 84 10.22 7.90 -6.67
C GLU A 84 9.61 8.72 -7.80
N PHE A 85 8.32 9.00 -7.71
CA PHE A 85 7.66 9.90 -8.67
C PHE A 85 7.99 11.36 -8.42
N LEU A 86 8.58 11.70 -7.27
CA LEU A 86 8.74 13.08 -6.84
C LEU A 86 10.19 13.56 -6.88
N PRO A 87 10.42 14.82 -7.31
CA PRO A 87 11.73 15.44 -7.22
C PRO A 87 12.17 15.55 -5.75
N ALA A 88 13.48 15.36 -5.49
CA ALA A 88 14.07 15.33 -4.16
C ALA A 88 13.62 16.49 -3.25
N ARG A 89 13.44 17.69 -3.84
CA ARG A 89 13.06 18.91 -3.12
C ARG A 89 11.66 18.86 -2.48
N ARG A 90 10.71 18.10 -3.06
CA ARG A 90 9.32 18.01 -2.58
C ARG A 90 8.98 16.67 -1.93
N ARG A 91 9.90 15.71 -1.97
CA ARG A 91 9.69 14.35 -1.49
C ARG A 91 9.25 14.30 -0.03
N SER A 92 9.97 14.99 0.85
CA SER A 92 9.66 15.01 2.29
C SER A 92 8.26 15.57 2.56
N ALA A 93 7.91 16.71 1.98
CA ALA A 93 6.62 17.35 2.19
C ALA A 93 5.44 16.47 1.74
N LEU A 94 5.57 15.78 0.60
CA LEU A 94 4.50 14.96 0.05
C LEU A 94 4.37 13.60 0.77
N VAL A 95 5.48 13.04 1.25
CA VAL A 95 5.44 11.86 2.15
C VAL A 95 4.77 12.24 3.47
N THR A 96 5.09 13.40 4.04
CA THR A 96 4.41 13.89 5.25
C THR A 96 2.91 14.09 5.01
N LEU A 97 2.52 14.68 3.88
CA LEU A 97 1.11 14.83 3.50
C LEU A 97 0.39 13.48 3.40
N MET A 98 1.07 12.45 2.89
CA MET A 98 0.53 11.09 2.83
C MET A 98 0.26 10.52 4.25
N PHE A 99 1.17 10.75 5.20
CA PHE A 99 0.96 10.38 6.60
C PHE A 99 -0.17 11.18 7.26
N CYS A 100 -0.30 12.48 6.95
CA CYS A 100 -1.45 13.28 7.39
C CYS A 100 -2.77 12.69 6.85
N GLY A 101 -2.79 12.27 5.58
CA GLY A 101 -3.95 11.60 4.99
C GLY A 101 -4.30 10.29 5.70
N PHE A 102 -3.29 9.49 6.07
CA PHE A 102 -3.49 8.28 6.86
C PHE A 102 -4.09 8.57 8.24
N THR A 103 -3.56 9.56 8.94
CA THR A 103 -4.05 9.95 10.28
C THR A 103 -5.49 10.49 10.20
N LEU A 104 -5.78 11.36 9.23
CA LEU A 104 -7.13 11.86 8.99
C LEU A 104 -8.10 10.73 8.63
N GLY A 105 -7.68 9.82 7.75
CA GLY A 105 -8.47 8.64 7.38
C GLY A 105 -8.79 7.75 8.58
N SER A 106 -7.82 7.54 9.47
CA SER A 106 -8.01 6.79 10.70
C SER A 106 -9.01 7.49 11.65
N ALA A 107 -8.89 8.80 11.84
CA ALA A 107 -9.79 9.58 12.68
C ALA A 107 -11.22 9.58 12.12
N LEU A 108 -11.37 9.87 10.81
CA LEU A 108 -12.68 9.86 10.15
C LEU A 108 -13.29 8.45 10.15
N GLY A 109 -12.48 7.43 9.92
CA GLY A 109 -12.89 6.03 9.98
C GLY A 109 -13.41 5.65 11.36
N GLY A 110 -12.76 6.11 12.43
CA GLY A 110 -13.21 5.91 13.81
C GLY A 110 -14.57 6.57 14.08
N VAL A 111 -14.74 7.84 13.68
CA VAL A 111 -16.00 8.58 13.85
C VAL A 111 -17.14 7.93 13.04
N LEU A 112 -16.88 7.59 11.77
CA LEU A 112 -17.85 6.90 10.91
C LEU A 112 -18.24 5.54 11.51
N THR A 113 -17.27 4.77 11.98
CA THR A 113 -17.52 3.48 12.63
C THR A 113 -18.41 3.64 13.86
N ALA A 114 -18.15 4.62 14.71
CA ALA A 114 -18.96 4.89 15.90
C ALA A 114 -20.42 5.25 15.55
N GLN A 115 -20.65 6.00 14.49
CA GLN A 115 -22.00 6.38 14.04
C GLN A 115 -22.70 5.22 13.32
N LEU A 116 -21.97 4.50 12.45
CA LEU A 116 -22.52 3.40 11.67
C LEU A 116 -22.81 2.16 12.52
N LEU A 117 -22.12 1.97 13.65
CA LEU A 117 -22.32 0.81 14.53
C LEU A 117 -23.77 0.67 15.01
N HIS A 118 -24.48 1.80 15.16
CA HIS A 118 -25.90 1.83 15.54
C HIS A 118 -26.84 1.44 14.37
N LEU A 119 -26.37 1.60 13.13
CA LEU A 119 -27.19 1.35 11.91
C LEU A 119 -26.87 0.01 11.27
N VAL A 120 -25.60 -0.39 11.27
CA VAL A 120 -25.08 -1.51 10.47
C VAL A 120 -24.22 -2.40 11.35
N ASN A 121 -24.67 -3.17 12.20
CA ASN A 121 -23.90 -4.12 13.06
C ASN A 121 -22.39 -4.19 12.74
N TRP A 122 -21.58 -4.75 13.60
CA TRP A 122 -20.12 -4.87 13.41
C TRP A 122 -19.71 -5.56 12.09
N HIS A 123 -20.54 -6.49 11.57
CA HIS A 123 -20.34 -7.15 10.27
C HIS A 123 -20.34 -6.14 9.12
N GLY A 124 -21.30 -5.21 9.12
CA GLY A 124 -21.39 -4.17 8.08
C GLY A 124 -20.19 -3.25 8.03
N ILE A 125 -19.58 -2.94 9.20
CA ILE A 125 -18.34 -2.15 9.26
C ILE A 125 -17.19 -2.90 8.62
N LEU A 126 -17.07 -4.21 8.85
CA LEU A 126 -16.04 -5.05 8.23
C LEU A 126 -16.23 -5.17 6.73
N VAL A 127 -17.48 -5.27 6.27
CA VAL A 127 -17.80 -5.27 4.83
C VAL A 127 -17.37 -3.95 4.19
N LEU A 128 -17.70 -2.82 4.77
CA LEU A 128 -17.26 -1.52 4.28
C LEU A 128 -15.73 -1.40 4.25
N GLY A 129 -15.08 -1.87 5.32
CA GLY A 129 -13.61 -1.91 5.42
C GLY A 129 -12.95 -2.83 4.40
N GLY A 130 -13.67 -3.79 3.82
CA GLY A 130 -13.19 -4.64 2.73
C GLY A 130 -13.53 -4.09 1.34
N VAL A 131 -14.76 -3.59 1.16
CA VAL A 131 -15.24 -3.09 -0.15
C VAL A 131 -14.48 -1.84 -0.59
N LEU A 132 -14.19 -0.90 0.32
CA LEU A 132 -13.48 0.33 -0.02
C LEU A 132 -12.07 0.07 -0.59
N PRO A 133 -11.23 -0.77 0.02
CA PRO A 133 -9.94 -1.12 -0.58
C PRO A 133 -10.07 -1.87 -1.91
N LEU A 134 -11.06 -2.73 -2.06
CA LEU A 134 -11.31 -3.43 -3.33
C LEU A 134 -11.72 -2.46 -4.45
N ALA A 135 -12.54 -1.47 -4.15
CA ALA A 135 -12.84 -0.39 -5.09
C ALA A 135 -11.59 0.43 -5.44
N LEU A 136 -10.73 0.70 -4.44
CA LEU A 136 -9.46 1.38 -4.65
C LEU A 136 -8.53 0.59 -5.58
N VAL A 137 -8.53 -0.75 -5.53
CA VAL A 137 -7.74 -1.60 -6.44
C VAL A 137 -8.09 -1.29 -7.90
N ILE A 138 -9.37 -1.11 -8.22
CA ILE A 138 -9.81 -0.78 -9.58
C ILE A 138 -9.21 0.57 -10.01
N VAL A 139 -9.28 1.57 -9.14
CA VAL A 139 -8.69 2.89 -9.41
C VAL A 139 -7.18 2.80 -9.59
N LEU A 140 -6.48 2.09 -8.70
CA LEU A 140 -5.04 1.91 -8.79
C LEU A 140 -4.63 1.17 -10.07
N TYR A 141 -5.40 0.19 -10.50
CA TYR A 141 -5.09 -0.58 -11.70
C TYR A 141 -5.08 0.32 -12.95
N PHE A 142 -6.06 1.21 -13.08
CA PHE A 142 -6.22 2.07 -14.26
C PHE A 142 -5.36 3.35 -14.20
N PHE A 143 -5.20 3.96 -13.04
CA PHE A 143 -4.58 5.28 -12.91
C PHE A 143 -3.13 5.24 -12.43
N LEU A 144 -2.67 4.16 -11.80
CA LEU A 144 -1.32 4.08 -11.29
C LEU A 144 -0.37 3.56 -12.37
N ASP A 145 0.69 4.30 -12.64
CA ASP A 145 1.78 3.86 -13.51
C ASP A 145 2.89 3.14 -12.71
N GLU A 146 3.68 2.31 -13.39
CA GLU A 146 4.81 1.63 -12.75
C GLU A 146 5.95 2.62 -12.44
N SER A 147 6.70 2.35 -11.38
CA SER A 147 7.79 3.20 -10.90
C SER A 147 8.85 3.45 -11.99
N PRO A 148 9.30 4.71 -12.17
CA PRO A 148 10.39 5.06 -13.10
C PRO A 148 11.66 4.26 -12.80
N ARG A 149 12.00 4.10 -11.53
CA ARG A 149 13.19 3.36 -11.09
C ARG A 149 13.13 1.88 -11.46
N TYR A 150 11.96 1.26 -11.33
CA TYR A 150 11.76 -0.13 -11.73
C TYR A 150 11.90 -0.31 -13.26
N ARG A 151 11.40 0.62 -14.07
CA ARG A 151 11.54 0.58 -15.54
C ARG A 151 13.00 0.66 -15.97
N VAL A 152 13.78 1.53 -15.34
CA VAL A 152 15.23 1.63 -15.59
C VAL A 152 15.96 0.36 -15.17
N SER A 153 15.63 -0.23 -14.02
CA SER A 153 16.26 -1.47 -13.54
C SER A 153 15.98 -2.69 -14.43
N LYS A 154 14.88 -2.67 -15.20
CA LYS A 154 14.51 -3.71 -16.17
C LYS A 154 15.06 -3.44 -17.58
N ASN A 155 15.90 -2.42 -17.74
CA ASN A 155 16.48 -2.04 -19.04
C ASN A 155 15.42 -1.81 -20.12
N GLU A 156 14.28 -1.19 -19.76
CA GLU A 156 13.29 -0.77 -20.76
C GLU A 156 13.95 0.20 -21.77
N PRO A 157 13.48 0.24 -23.04
CA PRO A 157 14.04 1.14 -24.04
C PRO A 157 14.05 2.59 -23.58
N ALA A 158 15.20 3.28 -23.72
CA ALA A 158 15.39 4.66 -23.26
C ALA A 158 14.31 5.62 -23.79
N GLN A 159 13.79 5.38 -25.00
CA GLN A 159 12.69 6.14 -25.59
C GLN A 159 11.38 6.01 -24.80
N SER A 160 11.06 4.81 -24.28
CA SER A 160 9.88 4.56 -23.45
C SER A 160 9.98 5.30 -22.13
N ILE A 161 11.16 5.27 -21.50
CA ILE A 161 11.44 5.97 -20.23
C ILE A 161 11.41 7.48 -20.45
N ALA A 162 11.99 7.98 -21.54
CA ALA A 162 11.99 9.41 -21.90
C ALA A 162 10.56 9.94 -22.12
N ALA A 163 9.72 9.18 -22.84
CA ALA A 163 8.32 9.54 -23.08
C ALA A 163 7.53 9.59 -21.75
N PHE A 164 7.77 8.60 -20.87
CA PHE A 164 7.13 8.54 -19.55
C PHE A 164 7.57 9.71 -18.64
N MET A 165 8.88 9.99 -18.58
CA MET A 165 9.42 11.13 -17.84
C MET A 165 8.94 12.46 -18.39
N GLY A 166 8.80 12.59 -19.72
CA GLY A 166 8.22 13.75 -20.38
C GLY A 166 6.78 14.01 -19.95
N LYS A 167 6.00 12.96 -19.80
CA LYS A 167 4.60 13.02 -19.34
C LYS A 167 4.49 13.53 -17.89
N ILE A 168 5.43 13.14 -17.01
CA ILE A 168 5.44 13.52 -15.59
C ILE A 168 6.02 14.92 -15.39
N THR A 169 7.12 15.25 -16.08
CA THR A 169 7.87 16.50 -15.84
C THR A 169 7.48 17.64 -16.76
N GLY A 170 6.72 17.36 -17.81
CA GLY A 170 6.39 18.33 -18.86
C GLY A 170 7.59 18.75 -19.73
N LYS A 171 8.74 18.05 -19.65
CA LYS A 171 9.95 18.33 -20.41
C LYS A 171 10.25 17.19 -21.38
N ALA A 172 10.67 17.53 -22.59
CA ALA A 172 11.14 16.55 -23.56
C ALA A 172 12.58 16.12 -23.22
N TYR A 173 12.85 14.82 -23.26
CA TYR A 173 14.16 14.21 -23.01
C TYR A 173 14.64 13.48 -24.28
N PRO A 174 14.98 14.18 -25.38
CA PRO A 174 15.47 13.55 -26.58
C PRO A 174 16.88 13.00 -26.33
N ASN A 175 17.13 11.75 -26.71
CA ASN A 175 18.43 11.09 -26.66
C ASN A 175 19.10 11.00 -25.26
N THR A 176 18.34 10.96 -24.19
CA THR A 176 18.87 10.84 -22.82
C THR A 176 19.03 9.37 -22.45
N VAL A 177 20.23 8.98 -21.99
CA VAL A 177 20.48 7.68 -21.41
C VAL A 177 20.20 7.77 -19.91
N PHE A 178 19.26 6.96 -19.43
CA PHE A 178 18.90 6.93 -18.01
C PHE A 178 19.74 5.86 -17.31
N HIS A 179 20.47 6.28 -16.28
CA HIS A 179 21.22 5.40 -15.40
C HIS A 179 20.65 5.48 -13.99
N LEU A 180 20.67 4.37 -13.26
CA LEU A 180 20.48 4.38 -11.83
C LEU A 180 21.81 4.85 -11.22
N ASP A 181 21.80 5.98 -10.53
CA ASP A 181 22.91 6.34 -9.64
C ASP A 181 22.91 5.32 -8.48
N GLU A 182 23.67 4.24 -8.66
CA GLU A 182 24.06 3.41 -7.53
C GLU A 182 24.97 4.32 -6.66
N ILE A 183 24.48 4.64 -5.46
CA ILE A 183 25.33 5.22 -4.42
C ILE A 183 26.46 4.20 -4.23
N LYS A 184 27.62 4.49 -4.83
CA LYS A 184 28.86 3.77 -4.53
C LYS A 184 29.08 3.97 -3.04
N THR A 185 28.65 3.00 -2.24
CA THR A 185 29.13 2.87 -0.85
C THR A 185 30.62 2.70 -0.96
N GLY A 186 31.32 3.81 -0.75
CA GLY A 186 32.77 3.83 -0.76
C GLY A 186 33.28 2.79 0.22
N LYS A 187 33.94 1.78 -0.32
CA LYS A 187 34.91 1.01 0.43
C LYS A 187 36.11 1.95 0.61
N SER A 188 36.29 2.48 1.78
CA SER A 188 37.60 2.89 2.31
C SER A 188 38.08 1.83 3.25
#